data_b3ab56309715e0bfb0cdc4150f86fb93
#
_entry.id   b3ab56309715e0bfb0cdc4150f86fb93
#
_cell.length_a   1.000
_cell.length_b   1.000
_cell.length_c   1.000
_cell.angle_alpha   90.00
_cell.angle_beta   90.00
_cell.angle_gamma   90.00
#
_symmetry.space_group_name_H-M   'P 1'
#
loop_
_entity.id
_entity.type
_entity.pdbx_description
1 polymer ?
#
loop_
_entity_poly.entity_id
_entity_poly.type
_entity_poly.pdbx_seq_one_letter_code
_entity_poly.pdbx_strand_id
1 'polypeptide(L)'
;MVSPSSPPVGGVSGGLIIMKIVLIGAGNLATNLGKALKKAGHDILQVYSRTATSAETLATVLGCPATTDLTTIDNRADVYILSIKDKALRDVIAELTHSLTSSGADLAEKVFLHTAGSMPMDVFKDKAPHYGVFYPMQTFSKARETDFSIIPTFIEWNDETAHTRLTTLAQSVTRRVYPLSTADRKYLHLSAVWACNFVNHCYDIAAGILSAHHLPFDVMLPLIDETARKVHALSPHDAQTGPAVRYDENVIAAQSALLADDPELRQLYELLSKSIHRHA
;
A
#
# COMPACT_ATOMS: atom_id res chain seq x y z
N MET A 1 12.04 24.09 -6.81
CA MET A 1 12.64 22.99 -7.60
C MET A 1 13.43 22.12 -6.65
N VAL A 2 12.84 21.03 -6.15
CA VAL A 2 13.55 20.01 -5.37
C VAL A 2 13.82 18.87 -6.31
N SER A 3 15.08 18.63 -6.62
CA SER A 3 15.55 17.55 -7.48
C SER A 3 15.25 16.19 -6.82
N PRO A 4 14.61 15.23 -7.48
CA PRO A 4 14.45 13.88 -6.95
C PRO A 4 15.70 13.07 -7.34
N SER A 5 16.77 13.20 -6.57
CA SER A 5 17.99 12.41 -6.81
C SER A 5 18.57 11.86 -5.53
N SER A 6 17.86 10.94 -4.90
CA SER A 6 18.57 9.86 -4.23
C SER A 6 18.59 8.69 -5.21
N PRO A 7 19.76 8.23 -5.67
CA PRO A 7 19.84 7.07 -6.54
C PRO A 7 19.28 5.85 -5.79
N PRO A 8 18.70 4.86 -6.53
CA PRO A 8 18.31 3.60 -5.90
C PRO A 8 19.53 2.99 -5.20
N VAL A 9 19.30 2.44 -4.02
CA VAL A 9 20.35 1.80 -3.21
C VAL A 9 21.02 0.73 -4.06
N GLY A 10 22.34 0.87 -4.29
CA GLY A 10 23.12 0.03 -5.21
C GLY A 10 22.98 -1.46 -4.88
N GLY A 11 22.81 -2.30 -5.91
CA GLY A 11 22.69 -3.73 -5.79
C GLY A 11 23.93 -4.35 -5.15
N VAL A 12 23.73 -5.07 -4.04
CA VAL A 12 24.76 -5.92 -3.45
C VAL A 12 24.84 -7.19 -4.26
N SER A 13 25.96 -7.44 -4.91
CA SER A 13 26.29 -8.73 -5.55
C SER A 13 26.71 -9.74 -4.48
N GLY A 14 25.77 -10.12 -3.63
CA GLY A 14 25.91 -11.19 -2.66
C GLY A 14 24.84 -12.25 -2.95
N GLY A 15 25.14 -13.54 -2.70
CA GLY A 15 24.15 -14.60 -2.78
C GLY A 15 22.87 -14.24 -2.02
N LEU A 16 21.72 -14.66 -2.52
CA LEU A 16 20.41 -14.38 -1.90
C LEU A 16 20.42 -14.85 -0.43
N ILE A 17 20.33 -13.90 0.50
CA ILE A 17 20.18 -14.21 1.93
C ILE A 17 18.72 -14.62 2.14
N ILE A 18 18.51 -15.90 2.40
CA ILE A 18 17.17 -16.45 2.74
C ILE A 18 16.86 -16.04 4.18
N MET A 19 15.71 -15.40 4.38
CA MET A 19 15.20 -15.00 5.68
C MET A 19 13.99 -15.83 6.07
N LYS A 20 13.85 -16.15 7.34
CA LYS A 20 12.66 -16.74 7.95
C LYS A 20 11.69 -15.63 8.34
N ILE A 21 10.46 -15.69 7.84
CA ILE A 21 9.50 -14.59 7.94
C ILE A 21 8.20 -15.08 8.56
N VAL A 22 7.65 -14.32 9.48
CA VAL A 22 6.27 -14.44 9.95
C VAL A 22 5.46 -13.26 9.46
N LEU A 23 4.32 -13.54 8.84
CA LEU A 23 3.37 -12.54 8.37
C LEU A 23 2.26 -12.33 9.40
N ILE A 24 2.17 -11.14 9.94
CA ILE A 24 1.09 -10.71 10.84
C ILE A 24 0.06 -9.92 10.03
N GLY A 25 -1.01 -10.61 9.64
CA GLY A 25 -2.06 -10.11 8.76
C GLY A 25 -2.20 -10.95 7.49
N ALA A 26 -3.45 -11.05 6.99
CA ALA A 26 -3.80 -11.79 5.78
C ALA A 26 -4.71 -10.94 4.85
N GLY A 27 -4.44 -9.62 4.78
CA GLY A 27 -5.10 -8.69 3.89
C GLY A 27 -4.57 -8.74 2.44
N ASN A 28 -5.04 -7.81 1.60
CA ASN A 28 -4.64 -7.72 0.19
C ASN A 28 -3.12 -7.59 0.03
N LEU A 29 -2.50 -6.67 0.77
CA LEU A 29 -1.05 -6.45 0.74
C LEU A 29 -0.30 -7.68 1.26
N ALA A 30 -0.66 -8.22 2.45
CA ALA A 30 -0.01 -9.40 3.01
C ALA A 30 -0.02 -10.59 2.04
N THR A 31 -1.13 -10.78 1.32
CA THR A 31 -1.28 -11.85 0.33
C THR A 31 -0.31 -11.69 -0.83
N ASN A 32 -0.24 -10.49 -1.42
CA ASN A 32 0.64 -10.22 -2.55
C ASN A 32 2.11 -10.20 -2.14
N LEU A 33 2.44 -9.57 -1.01
CA LEU A 33 3.80 -9.54 -0.48
C LEU A 33 4.30 -10.92 -0.08
N GLY A 34 3.47 -11.72 0.61
CA GLY A 34 3.82 -13.09 0.99
C GLY A 34 4.14 -13.98 -0.22
N LYS A 35 3.36 -13.87 -1.30
CA LYS A 35 3.63 -14.57 -2.57
C LYS A 35 4.96 -14.11 -3.18
N ALA A 36 5.22 -12.79 -3.20
CA ALA A 36 6.46 -12.24 -3.75
C ALA A 36 7.69 -12.70 -2.95
N LEU A 37 7.62 -12.66 -1.61
CA LEU A 37 8.70 -13.12 -0.73
C LEU A 37 8.97 -14.62 -0.89
N LYS A 38 7.92 -15.44 -0.96
CA LYS A 38 8.06 -16.87 -1.21
C LYS A 38 8.69 -17.15 -2.59
N LYS A 39 8.26 -16.43 -3.62
CA LYS A 39 8.84 -16.51 -4.98
C LYS A 39 10.30 -16.08 -5.02
N ALA A 40 10.69 -15.11 -4.18
CA ALA A 40 12.06 -14.68 -4.00
C ALA A 40 12.93 -15.67 -3.19
N GLY A 41 12.37 -16.77 -2.69
CA GLY A 41 13.08 -17.84 -1.99
C GLY A 41 13.15 -17.69 -0.48
N HIS A 42 12.44 -16.72 0.11
CA HIS A 42 12.34 -16.60 1.57
C HIS A 42 11.44 -17.70 2.17
N ASP A 43 11.71 -18.05 3.42
CA ASP A 43 10.96 -19.06 4.17
C ASP A 43 9.85 -18.41 4.99
N ILE A 44 8.60 -18.60 4.57
CA ILE A 44 7.44 -18.09 5.32
C ILE A 44 7.06 -19.12 6.37
N LEU A 45 7.43 -18.87 7.62
CA LEU A 45 7.24 -19.83 8.71
C LEU A 45 5.78 -19.92 9.15
N GLN A 46 5.04 -18.80 9.15
CA GLN A 46 3.68 -18.74 9.68
C GLN A 46 2.92 -17.52 9.20
N VAL A 47 1.60 -17.64 9.12
CA VAL A 47 0.67 -16.53 8.92
C VAL A 47 -0.24 -16.40 10.14
N TYR A 48 -0.31 -15.20 10.69
CA TYR A 48 -1.28 -14.83 11.70
C TYR A 48 -2.40 -13.95 11.09
N SER A 49 -3.64 -14.20 11.47
CA SER A 49 -4.77 -13.27 11.25
C SER A 49 -5.81 -13.42 12.35
N ARG A 50 -6.57 -12.37 12.63
CA ARG A 50 -7.67 -12.38 13.62
C ARG A 50 -8.78 -13.40 13.28
N THR A 51 -8.93 -13.80 12.04
CA THR A 51 -9.93 -14.78 11.59
C THR A 51 -9.23 -15.99 11.03
N ALA A 52 -9.64 -17.18 11.46
CA ALA A 52 -9.08 -18.46 11.00
C ALA A 52 -9.14 -18.59 9.48
N THR A 53 -10.29 -18.29 8.88
CA THR A 53 -10.48 -18.36 7.42
C THR A 53 -9.45 -17.52 6.65
N SER A 54 -9.15 -16.29 7.11
CA SER A 54 -8.17 -15.46 6.44
C SER A 54 -6.75 -15.97 6.63
N ALA A 55 -6.40 -16.44 7.83
CA ALA A 55 -5.10 -17.00 8.13
C ALA A 55 -4.84 -18.26 7.30
N GLU A 56 -5.77 -19.22 7.33
CA GLU A 56 -5.70 -20.50 6.62
C GLU A 56 -5.65 -20.34 5.11
N THR A 57 -6.48 -19.42 4.55
CA THR A 57 -6.47 -19.13 3.10
C THR A 57 -5.09 -18.67 2.64
N LEU A 58 -4.46 -17.74 3.35
CA LEU A 58 -3.14 -17.26 2.96
C LEU A 58 -2.06 -18.30 3.26
N ALA A 59 -2.11 -18.95 4.41
CA ALA A 59 -1.15 -19.98 4.81
C ALA A 59 -1.13 -21.16 3.83
N THR A 60 -2.29 -21.59 3.33
CA THR A 60 -2.39 -22.63 2.29
C THR A 60 -1.66 -22.23 1.02
N VAL A 61 -1.85 -20.97 0.56
CA VAL A 61 -1.16 -20.45 -0.64
C VAL A 61 0.36 -20.40 -0.42
N LEU A 62 0.79 -20.05 0.79
CA LEU A 62 2.20 -19.94 1.14
C LEU A 62 2.83 -21.26 1.60
N GLY A 63 2.03 -22.31 1.82
CA GLY A 63 2.49 -23.62 2.28
C GLY A 63 3.13 -23.58 3.66
N CYS A 64 2.52 -22.85 4.59
CA CYS A 64 2.99 -22.71 5.96
C CYS A 64 1.83 -22.84 6.97
N PRO A 65 2.10 -22.99 8.28
CA PRO A 65 1.08 -22.97 9.33
C PRO A 65 0.33 -21.63 9.44
N ALA A 66 -0.93 -21.71 9.90
CA ALA A 66 -1.75 -20.56 10.26
C ALA A 66 -2.01 -20.51 11.77
N THR A 67 -2.20 -19.31 12.31
CA THR A 67 -2.68 -19.13 13.68
C THR A 67 -3.57 -17.88 13.80
N THR A 68 -4.45 -17.89 14.79
CA THR A 68 -5.24 -16.72 15.23
C THR A 68 -4.81 -16.24 16.62
N ASP A 69 -3.80 -16.87 17.21
CA ASP A 69 -3.32 -16.61 18.56
C ASP A 69 -1.86 -16.12 18.51
N LEU A 70 -1.62 -14.88 18.96
CA LEU A 70 -0.30 -14.28 19.02
C LEU A 70 0.63 -14.98 20.01
N THR A 71 0.10 -15.74 20.98
CA THR A 71 0.93 -16.50 21.93
C THR A 71 1.58 -17.74 21.29
N THR A 72 1.10 -18.16 20.12
CA THR A 72 1.62 -19.30 19.36
C THR A 72 2.45 -18.89 18.14
N ILE A 73 2.88 -17.65 18.08
CA ILE A 73 3.72 -17.15 16.99
C ILE A 73 5.08 -17.83 17.00
N ASP A 74 5.52 -18.25 15.81
CA ASP A 74 6.82 -18.89 15.63
C ASP A 74 7.96 -17.90 15.98
N ASN A 75 8.70 -18.23 17.03
CA ASN A 75 9.77 -17.38 17.57
C ASN A 75 11.12 -17.55 16.84
N ARG A 76 11.20 -18.43 15.82
CA ARG A 76 12.40 -18.67 15.02
C ARG A 76 12.55 -17.73 13.83
N ALA A 77 11.58 -16.86 13.58
CA ALA A 77 11.66 -15.93 12.45
C ALA A 77 12.75 -14.87 12.67
N ASP A 78 13.37 -14.45 11.56
CA ASP A 78 14.32 -13.34 11.50
C ASP A 78 13.58 -12.00 11.37
N VAL A 79 12.42 -12.03 10.67
CA VAL A 79 11.63 -10.84 10.34
C VAL A 79 10.15 -11.09 10.60
N TYR A 80 9.51 -10.16 11.30
CA TYR A 80 8.07 -10.11 11.52
C TYR A 80 7.48 -8.93 10.74
N ILE A 81 6.59 -9.20 9.78
CA ILE A 81 5.97 -8.18 8.93
C ILE A 81 4.51 -7.99 9.32
N LEU A 82 4.19 -6.81 9.87
CA LEU A 82 2.84 -6.45 10.29
C LEU A 82 2.12 -5.70 9.16
N SER A 83 1.20 -6.41 8.49
CA SER A 83 0.35 -5.89 7.42
C SER A 83 -1.12 -5.95 7.85
N ILE A 84 -1.46 -5.12 8.82
CA ILE A 84 -2.76 -5.04 9.50
C ILE A 84 -3.32 -3.60 9.47
N LYS A 85 -4.57 -3.43 9.91
CA LYS A 85 -5.19 -2.09 10.01
C LYS A 85 -4.43 -1.21 11.02
N ASP A 86 -4.23 0.05 10.68
CA ASP A 86 -3.50 1.04 11.47
C ASP A 86 -3.96 1.11 12.94
N LYS A 87 -5.28 1.08 13.17
CA LYS A 87 -5.86 1.14 14.52
C LYS A 87 -5.50 -0.05 15.43
N ALA A 88 -5.09 -1.18 14.86
CA ALA A 88 -4.71 -2.38 15.62
C ALA A 88 -3.19 -2.50 15.80
N LEU A 89 -2.41 -1.67 15.11
CA LEU A 89 -0.96 -1.87 15.00
C LEU A 89 -0.25 -1.81 16.36
N ARG A 90 -0.57 -0.82 17.18
CA ARG A 90 0.07 -0.63 18.50
C ARG A 90 -0.19 -1.79 19.47
N ASP A 91 -1.44 -2.24 19.54
CA ASP A 91 -1.83 -3.33 20.43
C ASP A 91 -1.20 -4.65 20.01
N VAL A 92 -1.24 -4.93 18.69
CA VAL A 92 -0.63 -6.16 18.14
C VAL A 92 0.89 -6.16 18.30
N ILE A 93 1.57 -5.02 18.16
CA ILE A 93 3.01 -4.91 18.42
C ILE A 93 3.31 -5.26 19.89
N ALA A 94 2.57 -4.68 20.82
CA ALA A 94 2.79 -4.90 22.25
C ALA A 94 2.56 -6.37 22.63
N GLU A 95 1.49 -6.98 22.14
CA GLU A 95 1.16 -8.38 22.39
C GLU A 95 2.18 -9.33 21.74
N LEU A 96 2.56 -9.09 20.49
CA LEU A 96 3.53 -9.89 19.76
C LEU A 96 4.91 -9.88 20.45
N THR A 97 5.43 -8.70 20.78
CA THR A 97 6.75 -8.59 21.43
C THR A 97 6.75 -9.20 22.83
N HIS A 98 5.66 -9.03 23.59
CA HIS A 98 5.50 -9.68 24.89
C HIS A 98 5.48 -11.21 24.75
N SER A 99 4.70 -11.74 23.80
CA SER A 99 4.61 -13.17 23.53
C SER A 99 5.96 -13.78 23.13
N LEU A 100 6.68 -13.13 22.21
CA LEU A 100 8.00 -13.58 21.78
C LEU A 100 9.00 -13.60 22.95
N THR A 101 9.03 -12.55 23.78
CA THR A 101 9.89 -12.50 24.97
C THR A 101 9.53 -13.61 25.95
N SER A 102 8.24 -13.83 26.21
CA SER A 102 7.75 -14.88 27.11
C SER A 102 8.07 -16.29 26.60
N SER A 103 8.17 -16.49 25.30
CA SER A 103 8.59 -17.76 24.68
C SER A 103 10.13 -17.94 24.63
N GLY A 104 10.90 -17.05 25.23
CA GLY A 104 12.35 -17.10 25.27
C GLY A 104 13.06 -16.62 23.99
N ALA A 105 12.38 -15.91 23.09
CA ALA A 105 13.02 -15.31 21.93
C ALA A 105 13.92 -14.15 22.31
N ASP A 106 15.14 -14.12 21.76
CA ASP A 106 15.96 -12.91 21.81
C ASP A 106 15.52 -11.92 20.73
N LEU A 107 14.93 -10.81 21.16
CA LEU A 107 14.45 -9.79 20.22
C LEU A 107 15.62 -9.06 19.52
N ALA A 108 16.84 -9.06 20.07
CA ALA A 108 18.01 -8.48 19.41
C ALA A 108 18.40 -9.19 18.10
N GLU A 109 17.92 -10.42 17.92
CA GLU A 109 18.12 -11.19 16.68
C GLU A 109 16.98 -10.99 15.65
N LYS A 110 16.02 -10.11 15.91
CA LYS A 110 14.78 -9.98 15.16
C LYS A 110 14.56 -8.58 14.61
N VAL A 111 13.94 -8.49 13.42
CA VAL A 111 13.52 -7.21 12.85
C VAL A 111 12.00 -7.18 12.72
N PHE A 112 11.40 -6.07 13.13
CA PHE A 112 9.96 -5.85 13.10
C PHE A 112 9.61 -4.77 12.08
N LEU A 113 8.76 -5.09 11.14
CA LEU A 113 8.38 -4.19 10.05
C LEU A 113 6.86 -3.98 10.01
N HIS A 114 6.43 -2.75 9.76
CA HIS A 114 5.04 -2.53 9.35
C HIS A 114 4.95 -2.03 7.92
N THR A 115 3.75 -2.14 7.33
CA THR A 115 3.51 -1.76 5.93
C THR A 115 2.56 -0.57 5.79
N ALA A 116 2.26 0.13 6.87
CA ALA A 116 1.30 1.23 6.90
C ALA A 116 1.88 2.52 6.32
N GLY A 117 1.13 3.18 5.44
CA GLY A 117 1.52 4.46 4.85
C GLY A 117 1.41 5.65 5.80
N SER A 118 0.41 5.63 6.68
CA SER A 118 0.06 6.73 7.59
C SER A 118 0.73 6.63 8.97
N MET A 119 1.13 5.42 9.42
CA MET A 119 1.66 5.20 10.76
C MET A 119 3.14 5.54 10.86
N PRO A 120 3.60 6.19 11.95
CA PRO A 120 5.00 6.45 12.14
C PRO A 120 5.77 5.16 12.44
N MET A 121 7.05 5.12 12.05
CA MET A 121 7.95 4.01 12.40
C MET A 121 8.06 3.80 13.93
N ASP A 122 8.00 4.88 14.68
CA ASP A 122 8.13 4.90 16.15
C ASP A 122 7.02 4.15 16.90
N VAL A 123 6.05 3.55 16.22
CA VAL A 123 5.09 2.64 16.88
C VAL A 123 5.78 1.44 17.54
N PHE A 124 6.99 1.09 17.09
CA PHE A 124 7.84 0.03 17.65
C PHE A 124 8.77 0.49 18.77
N LYS A 125 8.94 1.80 18.97
CA LYS A 125 9.83 2.36 19.97
C LYS A 125 9.52 1.78 21.35
N ASP A 126 10.57 1.42 22.10
CA ASP A 126 10.50 0.78 23.42
C ASP A 126 9.83 -0.62 23.43
N LYS A 127 9.53 -1.19 22.26
CA LYS A 127 8.93 -2.53 22.11
C LYS A 127 9.85 -3.50 21.37
N ALA A 128 10.59 -3.01 20.40
CA ALA A 128 11.49 -3.81 19.59
C ALA A 128 12.84 -3.10 19.42
N PRO A 129 13.98 -3.80 19.44
CA PRO A 129 15.28 -3.18 19.25
C PRO A 129 15.52 -2.75 17.78
N HIS A 130 15.18 -3.60 16.82
CA HIS A 130 15.39 -3.37 15.40
C HIS A 130 14.04 -3.34 14.68
N TYR A 131 13.72 -2.20 14.05
CA TYR A 131 12.43 -2.03 13.40
C TYR A 131 12.48 -1.07 12.22
N GLY A 132 11.44 -1.14 11.41
CA GLY A 132 11.32 -0.28 10.25
C GLY A 132 9.97 -0.32 9.57
N VAL A 133 9.93 0.28 8.40
CA VAL A 133 8.77 0.32 7.53
C VAL A 133 9.13 -0.28 6.18
N PHE A 134 8.27 -1.17 5.69
CA PHE A 134 8.30 -1.71 4.35
C PHE A 134 7.01 -1.28 3.63
N TYR A 135 7.08 -0.20 2.85
CA TYR A 135 5.91 0.41 2.23
C TYR A 135 5.93 0.30 0.71
N PRO A 136 5.33 -0.75 0.12
CA PRO A 136 5.18 -0.86 -1.33
C PRO A 136 4.05 0.05 -1.79
N MET A 137 4.35 0.97 -2.72
CA MET A 137 3.41 1.95 -3.25
C MET A 137 2.59 1.34 -4.38
N GLN A 138 1.51 0.67 -4.03
CA GLN A 138 0.59 0.06 -4.97
C GLN A 138 -0.79 -0.18 -4.33
N THR A 139 -1.82 -0.30 -5.16
CA THR A 139 -3.11 -0.87 -4.77
C THR A 139 -3.09 -2.39 -4.97
N PHE A 140 -3.55 -3.13 -3.97
CA PHE A 140 -3.51 -4.59 -3.97
C PHE A 140 -4.91 -5.19 -3.90
N SER A 141 -5.10 -6.30 -4.63
CA SER A 141 -6.28 -7.15 -4.52
C SER A 141 -5.84 -8.61 -4.38
N LYS A 142 -6.55 -9.40 -3.57
CA LYS A 142 -6.29 -10.85 -3.46
C LYS A 142 -6.55 -11.59 -4.78
N ALA A 143 -7.49 -11.08 -5.57
CA ALA A 143 -7.93 -11.69 -6.84
C ALA A 143 -6.97 -11.42 -8.02
N ARG A 144 -6.04 -10.48 -7.87
CA ARG A 144 -5.10 -10.11 -8.94
C ARG A 144 -3.67 -10.31 -8.47
N GLU A 145 -2.89 -11.04 -9.22
CA GLU A 145 -1.46 -11.13 -9.01
C GLU A 145 -0.80 -9.84 -9.47
N THR A 146 0.07 -9.30 -8.61
CA THR A 146 0.78 -8.05 -8.88
C THR A 146 2.27 -8.34 -9.04
N ASP A 147 2.86 -7.86 -10.13
CA ASP A 147 4.30 -7.94 -10.34
C ASP A 147 5.03 -6.99 -9.38
N PHE A 148 5.61 -7.54 -8.32
CA PHE A 148 6.36 -6.77 -7.34
C PHE A 148 7.64 -6.16 -7.90
N SER A 149 8.23 -6.70 -8.98
CA SER A 149 9.52 -6.25 -9.53
C SER A 149 9.50 -4.79 -9.98
N ILE A 150 8.33 -4.25 -10.32
CA ILE A 150 8.14 -2.88 -10.81
C ILE A 150 7.57 -1.94 -9.73
N ILE A 151 7.19 -2.46 -8.55
CA ILE A 151 6.56 -1.64 -7.50
C ILE A 151 7.62 -0.80 -6.78
N PRO A 152 7.50 0.54 -6.76
CA PRO A 152 8.30 1.37 -5.88
C PRO A 152 8.02 1.01 -4.42
N THR A 153 9.06 0.62 -3.69
CA THR A 153 8.96 0.27 -2.28
C THR A 153 9.80 1.25 -1.46
N PHE A 154 9.15 1.89 -0.53
CA PHE A 154 9.76 2.87 0.35
C PHE A 154 10.08 2.25 1.69
N ILE A 155 11.31 2.47 2.19
CA ILE A 155 11.82 1.87 3.41
C ILE A 155 12.28 2.94 4.40
N GLU A 156 12.07 2.67 5.69
CA GLU A 156 12.54 3.47 6.81
C GLU A 156 13.02 2.52 7.92
N TRP A 157 14.08 2.84 8.63
CA TRP A 157 14.71 1.98 9.63
C TRP A 157 15.24 2.78 10.80
N ASN A 158 15.33 2.14 11.98
CA ASN A 158 15.83 2.77 13.19
C ASN A 158 17.36 2.63 13.39
N ASP A 159 17.95 1.55 12.87
CA ASP A 159 19.38 1.26 13.03
C ASP A 159 19.94 0.43 11.85
N GLU A 160 21.25 0.15 11.88
CA GLU A 160 21.96 -0.53 10.80
C GLU A 160 21.55 -2.01 10.62
N THR A 161 21.17 -2.68 11.71
CA THR A 161 20.66 -4.07 11.64
C THR A 161 19.33 -4.11 10.90
N ALA A 162 18.39 -3.21 11.24
CA ALA A 162 17.14 -3.06 10.53
C ALA A 162 17.37 -2.62 9.07
N HIS A 163 18.31 -1.69 8.83
CA HIS A 163 18.65 -1.24 7.48
C HIS A 163 19.09 -2.39 6.58
N THR A 164 20.07 -3.15 7.04
CA THR A 164 20.64 -4.26 6.24
C THR A 164 19.59 -5.30 5.89
N ARG A 165 18.83 -5.79 6.88
CA ARG A 165 17.79 -6.82 6.64
C ARG A 165 16.64 -6.30 5.80
N LEU A 166 16.16 -5.09 6.08
CA LEU A 166 15.05 -4.47 5.35
C LEU A 166 15.42 -4.18 3.89
N THR A 167 16.63 -3.66 3.64
CA THR A 167 17.13 -3.41 2.29
C THR A 167 17.26 -4.71 1.51
N THR A 168 17.87 -5.74 2.09
CA THR A 168 17.99 -7.07 1.46
C THR A 168 16.61 -7.66 1.13
N LEU A 169 15.66 -7.58 2.07
CA LEU A 169 14.30 -8.04 1.88
C LEU A 169 13.60 -7.29 0.75
N ALA A 170 13.71 -5.96 0.71
CA ALA A 170 13.08 -5.13 -0.30
C ALA A 170 13.66 -5.41 -1.70
N GLN A 171 14.99 -5.49 -1.81
CA GLN A 171 15.67 -5.76 -3.07
C GLN A 171 15.41 -7.17 -3.62
N SER A 172 15.03 -8.13 -2.78
CA SER A 172 14.67 -9.47 -3.23
C SER A 172 13.37 -9.51 -4.03
N VAL A 173 12.47 -8.55 -3.82
CA VAL A 173 11.13 -8.52 -4.45
C VAL A 173 10.94 -7.38 -5.45
N THR A 174 11.72 -6.29 -5.35
CA THR A 174 11.61 -5.16 -6.27
C THR A 174 12.96 -4.55 -6.61
N ARG A 175 13.06 -3.99 -7.83
CA ARG A 175 14.23 -3.20 -8.27
C ARG A 175 14.17 -1.73 -7.88
N ARG A 176 13.07 -1.29 -7.26
CA ARG A 176 12.76 0.13 -7.01
C ARG A 176 12.61 0.38 -5.51
N VAL A 177 13.75 0.38 -4.80
CA VAL A 177 13.81 0.60 -3.35
C VAL A 177 14.32 2.01 -3.06
N TYR A 178 13.61 2.76 -2.23
CA TYR A 178 13.91 4.15 -1.89
C TYR A 178 13.79 4.37 -0.37
N PRO A 179 14.76 5.07 0.24
CA PRO A 179 14.59 5.54 1.62
C PRO A 179 13.52 6.64 1.66
N LEU A 180 12.69 6.61 2.71
CA LEU A 180 11.67 7.65 2.89
C LEU A 180 11.30 7.78 4.36
N SER A 181 11.36 9.01 4.88
CA SER A 181 11.00 9.29 6.27
C SER A 181 9.50 9.12 6.54
N THR A 182 9.15 8.90 7.82
CA THR A 182 7.74 8.95 8.27
C THR A 182 7.05 10.25 7.87
N ALA A 183 7.75 11.38 7.96
CA ALA A 183 7.19 12.70 7.60
C ALA A 183 6.79 12.76 6.12
N ASP A 184 7.69 12.35 5.24
CA ASP A 184 7.48 12.39 3.78
C ASP A 184 6.52 11.27 3.32
N ARG A 185 6.55 10.10 3.97
CA ARG A 185 5.66 8.99 3.65
C ARG A 185 4.17 9.35 3.81
N LYS A 186 3.83 10.19 4.79
CA LYS A 186 2.45 10.68 4.96
C LYS A 186 1.97 11.46 3.73
N TYR A 187 2.81 12.32 3.15
CA TYR A 187 2.46 13.06 1.94
C TYR A 187 2.42 12.16 0.72
N LEU A 188 3.36 11.22 0.60
CA LEU A 188 3.35 10.22 -0.45
C LEU A 188 2.06 9.37 -0.39
N HIS A 189 1.67 8.92 0.80
CA HIS A 189 0.42 8.16 1.00
C HIS A 189 -0.81 9.02 0.67
N LEU A 190 -0.85 10.28 1.09
CA LEU A 190 -1.92 11.21 0.74
C LEU A 190 -2.02 11.39 -0.79
N SER A 191 -0.89 11.54 -1.47
CA SER A 191 -0.87 11.61 -2.94
C SER A 191 -1.41 10.35 -3.59
N ALA A 192 -1.13 9.17 -3.03
CA ALA A 192 -1.69 7.91 -3.50
C ALA A 192 -3.22 7.82 -3.30
N VAL A 193 -3.75 8.39 -2.23
CA VAL A 193 -5.22 8.47 -2.03
C VAL A 193 -5.85 9.26 -3.18
N TRP A 194 -5.26 10.41 -3.57
CA TRP A 194 -5.75 11.19 -4.71
C TRP A 194 -5.61 10.43 -6.03
N ALA A 195 -4.44 9.86 -6.30
CA ALA A 195 -4.15 9.23 -7.58
C ALA A 195 -4.80 7.84 -7.78
N CYS A 196 -5.29 7.21 -6.72
CA CYS A 196 -5.85 5.87 -6.77
C CYS A 196 -7.26 5.77 -6.15
N ASN A 197 -7.40 6.07 -4.85
CA ASN A 197 -8.67 5.84 -4.16
C ASN A 197 -9.79 6.76 -4.66
N PHE A 198 -9.51 8.06 -4.79
CA PHE A 198 -10.50 9.01 -5.30
C PHE A 198 -10.79 8.80 -6.78
N VAL A 199 -9.76 8.47 -7.57
CA VAL A 199 -9.95 8.11 -8.99
C VAL A 199 -10.87 6.89 -9.13
N ASN A 200 -10.64 5.83 -8.33
CA ASN A 200 -11.53 4.67 -8.35
C ASN A 200 -12.96 5.02 -7.92
N HIS A 201 -13.13 5.90 -6.94
CA HIS A 201 -14.45 6.39 -6.54
C HIS A 201 -15.14 7.18 -7.66
N CYS A 202 -14.41 7.98 -8.43
CA CYS A 202 -14.94 8.63 -9.63
C CYS A 202 -15.43 7.61 -10.67
N TYR A 203 -14.73 6.47 -10.83
CA TYR A 203 -15.18 5.38 -11.71
C TYR A 203 -16.48 4.73 -11.19
N ASP A 204 -16.60 4.54 -9.88
CA ASP A 204 -17.80 3.99 -9.25
C ASP A 204 -19.01 4.91 -9.44
N ILE A 205 -18.82 6.22 -9.25
CA ILE A 205 -19.84 7.24 -9.55
C ILE A 205 -20.28 7.16 -11.04
N ALA A 206 -19.31 7.13 -11.95
CA ALA A 206 -19.61 7.02 -13.39
C ALA A 206 -20.39 5.74 -13.72
N ALA A 207 -20.01 4.61 -13.10
CA ALA A 207 -20.71 3.34 -13.25
C ALA A 207 -22.16 3.43 -12.75
N GLY A 208 -22.38 4.09 -11.60
CA GLY A 208 -23.72 4.33 -11.05
C GLY A 208 -24.61 5.16 -11.98
N ILE A 209 -24.08 6.26 -12.50
CA ILE A 209 -24.80 7.13 -13.46
C ILE A 209 -25.16 6.34 -14.72
N LEU A 210 -24.23 5.60 -15.31
CA LEU A 210 -24.47 4.79 -16.51
C LEU A 210 -25.52 3.71 -16.25
N SER A 211 -25.42 3.01 -15.12
CA SER A 211 -26.39 1.97 -14.74
C SER A 211 -27.80 2.50 -14.60
N ALA A 212 -27.99 3.69 -14.04
CA ALA A 212 -29.28 4.34 -13.92
C ALA A 212 -29.91 4.65 -15.29
N HIS A 213 -29.11 4.76 -16.33
CA HIS A 213 -29.53 5.00 -17.70
C HIS A 213 -29.40 3.78 -18.63
N HIS A 214 -29.25 2.58 -18.07
CA HIS A 214 -29.12 1.30 -18.80
C HIS A 214 -27.95 1.27 -19.79
N LEU A 215 -26.87 2.00 -19.51
CA LEU A 215 -25.64 2.01 -20.30
C LEU A 215 -24.58 1.14 -19.64
N PRO A 216 -23.84 0.31 -20.39
CA PRO A 216 -22.79 -0.53 -19.83
C PRO A 216 -21.54 0.28 -19.48
N PHE A 217 -20.89 -0.06 -18.36
CA PHE A 217 -19.70 0.66 -17.90
C PHE A 217 -18.48 0.49 -18.82
N ASP A 218 -18.38 -0.61 -19.54
CA ASP A 218 -17.24 -0.93 -20.42
C ASP A 218 -17.03 0.10 -21.54
N VAL A 219 -18.06 0.87 -21.92
CA VAL A 219 -17.92 1.98 -22.87
C VAL A 219 -16.96 3.07 -22.36
N MET A 220 -16.72 3.16 -21.05
CA MET A 220 -15.78 4.11 -20.44
C MET A 220 -14.34 3.61 -20.41
N LEU A 221 -14.09 2.31 -20.58
CA LEU A 221 -12.75 1.75 -20.43
C LEU A 221 -11.71 2.40 -21.37
N PRO A 222 -11.99 2.65 -22.66
CA PRO A 222 -11.02 3.34 -23.54
C PRO A 222 -10.71 4.77 -23.07
N LEU A 223 -11.69 5.50 -22.51
CA LEU A 223 -11.47 6.85 -21.97
C LEU A 223 -10.65 6.82 -20.69
N ILE A 224 -10.89 5.86 -19.80
CA ILE A 224 -10.12 5.64 -18.58
C ILE A 224 -8.65 5.35 -18.92
N ASP A 225 -8.42 4.43 -19.86
CA ASP A 225 -7.09 4.07 -20.32
C ASP A 225 -6.35 5.24 -20.95
N GLU A 226 -7.04 6.06 -21.75
CA GLU A 226 -6.44 7.25 -22.36
C GLU A 226 -6.08 8.29 -21.31
N THR A 227 -6.95 8.53 -20.34
CA THR A 227 -6.69 9.46 -19.22
C THR A 227 -5.46 9.04 -18.44
N ALA A 228 -5.30 7.75 -18.14
CA ALA A 228 -4.14 7.21 -17.46
C ALA A 228 -2.86 7.30 -18.35
N ARG A 229 -2.97 7.03 -19.65
CA ARG A 229 -1.83 7.11 -20.58
C ARG A 229 -1.30 8.53 -20.78
N LYS A 230 -2.18 9.53 -20.80
CA LYS A 230 -1.77 10.93 -20.99
C LYS A 230 -0.80 11.42 -19.92
N VAL A 231 -0.95 11.02 -18.66
CA VAL A 231 -0.04 11.43 -17.57
C VAL A 231 1.34 10.77 -17.62
N HIS A 232 1.57 9.82 -18.53
CA HIS A 232 2.92 9.32 -18.81
C HIS A 232 3.69 10.22 -19.80
N ALA A 233 2.99 11.00 -20.62
CA ALA A 233 3.59 11.85 -21.65
C ALA A 233 3.50 13.34 -21.33
N LEU A 234 2.51 13.75 -20.57
CA LEU A 234 2.24 15.14 -20.17
C LEU A 234 2.22 15.27 -18.66
N SER A 235 2.44 16.47 -18.14
CA SER A 235 2.15 16.73 -16.74
C SER A 235 0.63 16.59 -16.49
N PRO A 236 0.18 16.20 -15.28
CA PRO A 236 -1.26 16.14 -14.97
C PRO A 236 -1.98 17.46 -15.23
N HIS A 237 -1.31 18.60 -15.04
CA HIS A 237 -1.84 19.93 -15.35
C HIS A 237 -2.08 20.08 -16.85
N ASP A 238 -1.08 19.80 -17.69
CA ASP A 238 -1.18 19.95 -19.16
C ASP A 238 -2.13 18.93 -19.79
N ALA A 239 -2.32 17.78 -19.13
CA ALA A 239 -3.24 16.73 -19.56
C ALA A 239 -4.72 17.05 -19.26
N GLN A 240 -4.99 18.06 -18.41
CA GLN A 240 -6.34 18.41 -17.99
C GLN A 240 -7.14 19.03 -19.13
N THR A 241 -8.33 18.52 -19.36
CA THR A 241 -9.27 19.00 -20.40
C THR A 241 -10.70 19.08 -19.86
N GLY A 242 -11.61 19.58 -20.66
CA GLY A 242 -13.04 19.60 -20.35
C GLY A 242 -13.63 21.00 -20.07
N PRO A 243 -14.93 21.08 -19.79
CA PRO A 243 -15.63 22.37 -19.61
C PRO A 243 -15.17 23.13 -18.36
N ALA A 244 -14.73 22.41 -17.32
CA ALA A 244 -14.27 23.01 -16.07
C ALA A 244 -12.99 23.85 -16.26
N VAL A 245 -12.06 23.44 -17.14
CA VAL A 245 -10.85 24.21 -17.46
C VAL A 245 -11.18 25.64 -17.92
N ARG A 246 -12.13 25.74 -18.84
CA ARG A 246 -12.56 27.01 -19.43
C ARG A 246 -13.65 27.70 -18.63
N TYR A 247 -14.12 27.09 -17.54
CA TYR A 247 -15.28 27.50 -16.74
C TYR A 247 -16.52 27.74 -17.58
N ASP A 248 -16.89 26.77 -18.41
CA ASP A 248 -18.08 26.82 -19.24
C ASP A 248 -19.34 26.67 -18.37
N GLU A 249 -19.83 27.82 -17.86
CA GLU A 249 -20.90 27.88 -16.87
C GLU A 249 -22.18 27.19 -17.33
N ASN A 250 -22.53 27.30 -18.62
CA ASN A 250 -23.75 26.69 -19.14
C ASN A 250 -23.68 25.17 -19.09
N VAL A 251 -22.54 24.61 -19.46
CA VAL A 251 -22.32 23.14 -19.43
C VAL A 251 -22.26 22.65 -17.98
N ILE A 252 -21.55 23.37 -17.12
CA ILE A 252 -21.42 23.00 -15.69
C ILE A 252 -22.80 23.04 -15.02
N ALA A 253 -23.60 24.08 -15.26
CA ALA A 253 -24.93 24.21 -14.69
C ALA A 253 -25.88 23.10 -15.20
N ALA A 254 -25.84 22.80 -16.51
CA ALA A 254 -26.66 21.73 -17.08
C ALA A 254 -26.28 20.35 -16.48
N GLN A 255 -25.00 20.05 -16.34
CA GLN A 255 -24.55 18.79 -15.73
C GLN A 255 -24.84 18.73 -14.23
N SER A 256 -24.69 19.83 -13.49
CA SER A 256 -25.09 19.95 -12.08
C SER A 256 -26.59 19.69 -11.88
N ALA A 257 -27.44 20.16 -12.81
CA ALA A 257 -28.87 19.95 -12.76
C ALA A 257 -29.28 18.48 -12.94
N LEU A 258 -28.50 17.68 -13.68
CA LEU A 258 -28.71 16.23 -13.81
C LEU A 258 -28.51 15.47 -12.49
N LEU A 259 -27.87 16.08 -11.51
CA LEU A 259 -27.59 15.52 -10.18
C LEU A 259 -28.53 16.09 -9.10
N ALA A 260 -29.70 16.64 -9.49
CA ALA A 260 -30.61 17.31 -8.56
C ALA A 260 -31.16 16.38 -7.47
N ASP A 261 -31.30 15.09 -7.77
CA ASP A 261 -31.79 14.07 -6.84
C ASP A 261 -30.72 13.55 -5.86
N ASP A 262 -29.44 13.90 -6.05
CA ASP A 262 -28.32 13.60 -5.16
C ASP A 262 -27.55 14.88 -4.81
N PRO A 263 -27.94 15.58 -3.75
CA PRO A 263 -27.30 16.85 -3.36
C PRO A 263 -25.83 16.72 -2.98
N GLU A 264 -25.40 15.57 -2.41
CA GLU A 264 -24.00 15.34 -2.03
C GLU A 264 -23.12 15.15 -3.26
N LEU A 265 -23.57 14.35 -4.21
CA LEU A 265 -22.88 14.15 -5.48
C LEU A 265 -22.82 15.42 -6.30
N ARG A 266 -23.91 16.18 -6.33
CA ARG A 266 -23.96 17.50 -6.96
C ARG A 266 -22.93 18.46 -6.37
N GLN A 267 -22.84 18.54 -5.05
CA GLN A 267 -21.85 19.37 -4.36
C GLN A 267 -20.41 18.95 -4.68
N LEU A 268 -20.15 17.64 -4.72
CA LEU A 268 -18.84 17.09 -5.09
C LEU A 268 -18.48 17.50 -6.54
N TYR A 269 -19.41 17.36 -7.50
CA TYR A 269 -19.22 17.76 -8.89
C TYR A 269 -18.85 19.24 -9.00
N GLU A 270 -19.60 20.12 -8.32
CA GLU A 270 -19.37 21.57 -8.33
C GLU A 270 -18.02 21.95 -7.70
N LEU A 271 -17.64 21.29 -6.59
CA LEU A 271 -16.34 21.51 -5.93
C LEU A 271 -15.17 21.09 -6.82
N LEU A 272 -15.25 19.95 -7.47
CA LEU A 272 -14.24 19.46 -8.42
C LEU A 272 -14.12 20.40 -9.63
N SER A 273 -15.25 20.84 -10.21
CA SER A 273 -15.26 21.77 -11.33
C SER A 273 -14.59 23.10 -10.98
N LYS A 274 -14.91 23.68 -9.81
CA LYS A 274 -14.27 24.89 -9.29
C LYS A 274 -12.78 24.68 -9.00
N SER A 275 -12.41 23.51 -8.49
CA SER A 275 -11.01 23.19 -8.20
C SER A 275 -10.19 23.09 -9.49
N ILE A 276 -10.70 22.41 -10.52
CA ILE A 276 -10.05 22.32 -11.84
C ILE A 276 -9.82 23.73 -12.40
N HIS A 277 -10.83 24.56 -12.43
CA HIS A 277 -10.71 25.93 -12.96
C HIS A 277 -9.66 26.77 -12.23
N ARG A 278 -9.59 26.68 -10.91
CA ARG A 278 -8.60 27.45 -10.11
C ARG A 278 -7.15 27.01 -10.35
N HIS A 279 -6.93 25.81 -10.86
CA HIS A 279 -5.60 25.26 -11.09
C HIS A 279 -5.26 25.09 -12.59
N ALA A 280 -6.17 25.55 -13.48
CA ALA A 280 -6.00 25.54 -14.95
C ALA A 280 -5.07 26.64 -15.46
#